data_aa345423e1515b5e59952bba2a7c9fff
#
_entry.id   aa345423e1515b5e59952bba2a7c9fff
#
_cell.length_a   1.000
_cell.length_b   1.000
_cell.length_c   1.000
_cell.angle_alpha   90.00
_cell.angle_beta   90.00
_cell.angle_gamma   90.00
#
_symmetry.space_group_name_H-M   'P 1'
#
loop_
_entity.id
_entity.type
_entity.pdbx_description
1 polymer ?
#
loop_
_entity_poly.entity_id
_entity_poly.type
_entity_poly.pdbx_seq_one_letter_code
_entity_poly.pdbx_strand_id
1 'polypeptide(L)'
;WFGFNCSENCAHGLYACDVDVFLQGVADHGINVIRFPISSELILSWMEGSPNPVSSVQASYNPPQDVVGEDGTITPAGKYGDINRDFVLEDGKTLKNSMEIFDIIMQKCKKYGIKAFIDIHSPDANNSGHNYEIWYGKAGITTDLWIETLVWLADKYKNDDTLIGYDLKNEPHGKRAYDDTCPDNIAKWD
;
A
#
# COMPACT_ATOMS: atom_id res chain seq x y z
N TRP A 1 -0.12 6.56 4.00
CA TRP A 1 -1.33 5.88 3.51
C TRP A 1 -1.18 4.38 3.70
N PHE A 2 -1.81 3.85 4.73
CA PHE A 2 -1.77 2.44 5.10
C PHE A 2 -2.44 1.52 4.09
N GLY A 3 -2.17 0.22 4.20
CA GLY A 3 -2.83 -0.86 3.46
C GLY A 3 -1.87 -1.84 2.79
N PHE A 4 -0.77 -1.37 2.21
CA PHE A 4 0.27 -2.24 1.64
C PHE A 4 1.10 -2.98 2.71
N ASN A 5 1.01 -2.59 3.94
CA ASN A 5 1.60 -3.28 5.11
C ASN A 5 0.61 -4.24 5.78
N CYS A 6 -0.59 -4.37 5.26
CA CYS A 6 -1.67 -5.21 5.81
C CYS A 6 -2.11 -6.27 4.79
N SER A 7 -2.99 -7.17 5.21
CA SER A 7 -3.57 -8.21 4.37
C SER A 7 -4.39 -7.67 3.17
N GLU A 8 -4.69 -6.38 3.15
CA GLU A 8 -5.35 -5.71 2.03
C GLU A 8 -4.47 -5.62 0.78
N ASN A 9 -3.15 -5.57 0.95
CA ASN A 9 -2.15 -5.44 -0.12
C ASN A 9 -2.42 -4.25 -1.08
N CYS A 10 -3.07 -3.21 -0.58
CA CYS A 10 -3.41 -2.00 -1.32
C CYS A 10 -3.65 -0.84 -0.37
N ALA A 11 -3.56 0.39 -0.86
CA ALA A 11 -3.89 1.58 -0.09
C ALA A 11 -5.32 1.52 0.46
N HIS A 12 -5.45 1.73 1.77
CA HIS A 12 -6.72 1.62 2.49
C HIS A 12 -7.74 2.67 2.01
N GLY A 13 -9.00 2.28 1.97
CA GLY A 13 -10.12 3.16 1.61
C GLY A 13 -10.49 3.15 0.14
N LEU A 14 -9.70 2.53 -0.74
CA LEU A 14 -10.00 2.43 -2.17
C LEU A 14 -11.17 1.46 -2.48
N TYR A 15 -11.70 0.80 -1.49
CA TYR A 15 -12.95 0.05 -1.57
C TYR A 15 -14.18 0.96 -1.61
N ALA A 16 -14.07 2.22 -1.23
CA ALA A 16 -15.18 3.17 -1.15
C ALA A 16 -14.88 4.52 -1.82
N CYS A 17 -13.64 4.78 -2.22
CA CYS A 17 -13.21 6.06 -2.80
C CYS A 17 -12.41 5.83 -4.08
N ASP A 18 -12.67 6.66 -5.07
CA ASP A 18 -11.83 6.73 -6.27
C ASP A 18 -10.48 7.37 -5.94
N VAL A 19 -9.41 6.77 -6.45
CA VAL A 19 -8.04 7.20 -6.18
C VAL A 19 -7.75 8.63 -6.68
N ASP A 20 -8.31 9.03 -7.82
CA ASP A 20 -8.13 10.39 -8.34
C ASP A 20 -8.85 11.41 -7.44
N VAL A 21 -10.05 11.08 -6.95
CA VAL A 21 -10.79 11.92 -5.99
C VAL A 21 -10.01 12.07 -4.69
N PHE A 22 -9.46 10.97 -4.17
CA PHE A 22 -8.65 10.99 -2.95
C PHE A 22 -7.40 11.86 -3.12
N LEU A 23 -6.62 11.64 -4.17
CA LEU A 23 -5.36 12.36 -4.40
C LEU A 23 -5.58 13.84 -4.74
N GLN A 24 -6.66 14.16 -5.46
CA GLN A 24 -7.06 15.55 -5.66
C GLN A 24 -7.35 16.23 -4.31
N GLY A 25 -8.12 15.58 -3.44
CA GLY A 25 -8.40 16.10 -2.10
C GLY A 25 -7.13 16.31 -1.28
N VAL A 26 -6.17 15.38 -1.33
CA VAL A 26 -4.86 15.51 -0.69
C VAL A 26 -4.11 16.75 -1.19
N ALA A 27 -4.05 16.94 -2.50
CA ALA A 27 -3.40 18.10 -3.12
C ALA A 27 -4.10 19.43 -2.79
N ASP A 28 -5.43 19.46 -2.81
CA ASP A 28 -6.23 20.65 -2.49
C ASP A 28 -6.03 21.12 -1.04
N HIS A 29 -5.68 20.21 -0.14
CA HIS A 29 -5.31 20.53 1.25
C HIS A 29 -3.83 20.92 1.42
N GLY A 30 -3.07 21.04 0.32
CA GLY A 30 -1.67 21.45 0.35
C GLY A 30 -0.71 20.34 0.80
N ILE A 31 -1.16 19.08 0.86
CA ILE A 31 -0.30 17.93 1.17
C ILE A 31 0.40 17.51 -0.11
N ASN A 32 1.71 17.50 -0.09
CA ASN A 32 2.54 17.22 -1.26
C ASN A 32 3.48 16.02 -1.10
N VAL A 33 3.36 15.29 0.00
CA VAL A 33 4.11 14.05 0.25
C VAL A 33 3.19 13.01 0.90
N ILE A 34 3.26 11.77 0.44
CA ILE A 34 2.59 10.62 1.04
C ILE A 34 3.64 9.58 1.44
N ARG A 35 3.52 9.07 2.66
CA ARG A 35 4.26 7.90 3.15
C ARG A 35 3.44 6.64 2.90
N PHE A 36 4.06 5.63 2.27
CA PHE A 36 3.46 4.33 2.00
C PHE A 36 4.10 3.26 2.88
N PRO A 37 3.47 2.85 3.98
CA PRO A 37 3.86 1.66 4.71
C PRO A 37 3.66 0.41 3.86
N ILE A 38 4.71 -0.40 3.72
CA ILE A 38 4.71 -1.67 2.96
C ILE A 38 5.37 -2.75 3.83
N SER A 39 4.94 -4.00 3.70
CA SER A 39 5.62 -5.14 4.32
C SER A 39 6.73 -5.68 3.41
N SER A 40 7.81 -6.21 4.01
CA SER A 40 8.84 -6.92 3.25
C SER A 40 8.28 -8.15 2.54
N GLU A 41 7.34 -8.85 3.15
CA GLU A 41 6.64 -10.00 2.55
C GLU A 41 5.96 -9.62 1.23
N LEU A 42 5.27 -8.49 1.18
CA LEU A 42 4.62 -8.02 -0.05
C LEU A 42 5.66 -7.70 -1.13
N ILE A 43 6.73 -7.01 -0.78
CA ILE A 43 7.80 -6.69 -1.73
C ILE A 43 8.47 -7.96 -2.25
N LEU A 44 8.72 -8.93 -1.38
CA LEU A 44 9.27 -10.23 -1.78
C LEU A 44 8.36 -10.94 -2.80
N SER A 45 7.04 -10.90 -2.58
CA SER A 45 6.08 -11.47 -3.55
C SER A 45 6.16 -10.79 -4.93
N TRP A 46 6.45 -9.48 -4.96
CA TRP A 46 6.66 -8.74 -6.19
C TRP A 46 7.97 -9.16 -6.89
N MET A 47 9.05 -9.31 -6.12
CA MET A 47 10.36 -9.76 -6.63
C MET A 47 10.30 -11.15 -7.25
N GLU A 48 9.56 -12.05 -6.63
CA GLU A 48 9.39 -13.44 -7.09
C GLU A 48 8.43 -13.57 -8.29
N GLY A 49 7.83 -12.47 -8.75
CA GLY A 49 6.87 -12.48 -9.86
C GLY A 49 5.53 -13.11 -9.51
N SER A 50 5.21 -13.20 -8.24
CA SER A 50 3.95 -13.72 -7.70
C SER A 50 3.27 -12.68 -6.79
N PRO A 51 2.96 -11.47 -7.29
CA PRO A 51 2.38 -10.42 -6.48
C PRO A 51 1.07 -10.86 -5.82
N ASN A 52 0.96 -10.60 -4.53
CA ASN A 52 -0.26 -10.88 -3.79
C ASN A 52 -1.46 -10.16 -4.43
N PRO A 53 -2.64 -10.80 -4.47
CA PRO A 53 -3.86 -10.16 -4.92
C PRO A 53 -4.28 -9.07 -3.94
N VAL A 54 -5.01 -8.08 -4.45
CA VAL A 54 -5.60 -7.01 -3.64
C VAL A 54 -6.96 -7.48 -3.12
N SER A 55 -7.25 -7.22 -1.86
CA SER A 55 -8.52 -7.60 -1.22
C SER A 55 -9.48 -6.43 -0.96
N SER A 56 -9.05 -5.19 -1.13
CA SER A 56 -9.81 -4.00 -0.70
C SER A 56 -9.83 -2.87 -1.72
N VAL A 57 -10.15 -3.20 -2.96
CA VAL A 57 -10.39 -2.20 -4.02
C VAL A 57 -11.68 -2.53 -4.72
N GLN A 58 -12.45 -1.51 -5.08
CA GLN A 58 -13.62 -1.69 -5.93
C GLN A 58 -13.44 -0.95 -7.26
N ALA A 59 -13.76 -1.64 -8.34
CA ALA A 59 -13.88 -1.03 -9.66
C ALA A 59 -15.27 -0.40 -9.86
N SER A 60 -16.28 -0.94 -9.15
CA SER A 60 -17.64 -0.40 -9.15
C SER A 60 -18.33 -0.67 -7.82
N TYR A 61 -19.25 0.18 -7.47
CA TYR A 61 -20.12 0.01 -6.30
C TYR A 61 -21.57 -0.06 -6.71
N ASN A 62 -22.24 -1.12 -6.30
CA ASN A 62 -23.66 -1.31 -6.55
C ASN A 62 -24.41 -1.24 -5.22
N PRO A 63 -25.12 -0.15 -4.92
CA PRO A 63 -25.90 -0.07 -3.68
C PRO A 63 -27.02 -1.12 -3.69
N PRO A 64 -27.39 -1.68 -2.54
CA PRO A 64 -28.43 -2.69 -2.46
C PRO A 64 -29.84 -2.13 -2.71
N GLN A 65 -30.01 -0.81 -2.62
CA GLN A 65 -31.26 -0.07 -2.81
C GLN A 65 -30.98 1.29 -3.43
N ASP A 66 -32.02 1.95 -3.93
CA ASP A 66 -31.90 3.30 -4.45
C ASP A 66 -31.35 4.25 -3.38
N VAL A 67 -30.40 5.08 -3.76
CA VAL A 67 -29.83 6.12 -2.91
C VAL A 67 -30.31 7.48 -3.38
N VAL A 68 -30.91 8.26 -2.47
CA VAL A 68 -31.35 9.62 -2.74
C VAL A 68 -30.28 10.59 -2.23
N GLY A 69 -29.69 11.36 -3.11
CA GLY A 69 -28.75 12.44 -2.76
C GLY A 69 -29.44 13.62 -2.05
N GLU A 70 -28.66 14.48 -1.41
CA GLU A 70 -29.16 15.70 -0.74
C GLU A 70 -29.83 16.66 -1.72
N ASP A 71 -29.43 16.64 -2.99
CA ASP A 71 -30.00 17.42 -4.09
C ASP A 71 -31.26 16.78 -4.73
N GLY A 72 -31.71 15.65 -4.17
CA GLY A 72 -32.86 14.90 -4.69
C GLY A 72 -32.52 13.97 -5.87
N THR A 73 -31.27 13.88 -6.29
CA THR A 73 -30.85 12.94 -7.35
C THR A 73 -31.01 11.50 -6.86
N ILE A 74 -31.63 10.65 -7.66
CA ILE A 74 -31.80 9.24 -7.35
C ILE A 74 -30.72 8.44 -8.09
N THR A 75 -29.86 7.73 -7.34
CA THR A 75 -28.98 6.69 -7.86
C THR A 75 -29.67 5.34 -7.72
N PRO A 76 -30.10 4.70 -8.81
CA PRO A 76 -30.81 3.43 -8.74
C PRO A 76 -29.95 2.31 -8.19
N ALA A 77 -30.57 1.37 -7.50
CA ALA A 77 -29.91 0.14 -7.03
C ALA A 77 -29.13 -0.54 -8.16
N GLY A 78 -27.93 -1.01 -7.86
CA GLY A 78 -27.07 -1.66 -8.82
C GLY A 78 -26.46 -0.76 -9.91
N LYS A 79 -26.58 0.58 -9.78
CA LYS A 79 -26.07 1.56 -10.76
C LYS A 79 -25.22 2.65 -10.11
N TYR A 80 -24.46 2.33 -9.11
CA TYR A 80 -23.43 3.24 -8.62
C TYR A 80 -22.31 3.35 -9.64
N GLY A 81 -21.74 4.54 -9.83
CA GLY A 81 -20.67 4.76 -10.80
C GLY A 81 -19.44 3.85 -10.58
N ASP A 82 -18.73 3.61 -11.64
CA ASP A 82 -17.45 2.89 -11.56
C ASP A 82 -16.43 3.71 -10.76
N ILE A 83 -15.71 3.04 -9.88
CA ILE A 83 -14.61 3.61 -9.11
C ILE A 83 -13.35 2.79 -9.39
N ASN A 84 -12.18 3.45 -9.37
CA ASN A 84 -10.88 2.81 -9.57
C ASN A 84 -10.79 1.94 -10.86
N ARG A 85 -11.35 2.42 -11.97
CA ARG A 85 -11.34 1.69 -13.25
C ARG A 85 -9.94 1.36 -13.74
N ASP A 86 -8.95 2.20 -13.43
CA ASP A 86 -7.56 1.96 -13.82
C ASP A 86 -6.95 0.73 -13.13
N PHE A 87 -7.58 0.23 -12.08
CA PHE A 87 -7.14 -0.95 -11.33
C PHE A 87 -7.67 -2.26 -11.87
N VAL A 88 -8.46 -2.24 -12.93
CA VAL A 88 -8.96 -3.45 -13.60
C VAL A 88 -8.22 -3.70 -14.91
N LEU A 89 -8.20 -4.96 -15.32
CA LEU A 89 -7.70 -5.38 -16.63
C LEU A 89 -8.66 -4.95 -17.74
N GLU A 90 -8.28 -5.20 -18.99
CA GLU A 90 -9.08 -4.85 -20.18
C GLU A 90 -10.48 -5.49 -20.20
N ASP A 91 -10.67 -6.58 -19.46
CA ASP A 91 -11.99 -7.22 -19.30
C ASP A 91 -12.97 -6.38 -18.47
N GLY A 92 -12.49 -5.30 -17.82
CA GLY A 92 -13.26 -4.40 -16.99
C GLY A 92 -13.80 -5.01 -15.69
N LYS A 93 -13.30 -6.16 -15.28
CA LYS A 93 -13.78 -6.93 -14.13
C LYS A 93 -12.66 -7.44 -13.22
N THR A 94 -11.59 -7.95 -13.81
CA THR A 94 -10.48 -8.56 -13.06
C THR A 94 -9.56 -7.47 -12.53
N LEU A 95 -9.35 -7.44 -11.21
CA LEU A 95 -8.40 -6.52 -10.60
C LEU A 95 -6.96 -6.87 -11.02
N LYS A 96 -6.18 -5.85 -11.25
CA LYS A 96 -4.73 -5.94 -11.35
C LYS A 96 -4.14 -6.39 -10.01
N ASN A 97 -2.92 -6.89 -10.03
CA ASN A 97 -2.24 -7.30 -8.81
C ASN A 97 -1.75 -6.11 -7.99
N SER A 98 -1.28 -6.38 -6.78
CA SER A 98 -0.86 -5.35 -5.83
C SER A 98 0.29 -4.47 -6.34
N MET A 99 1.24 -5.03 -7.09
CA MET A 99 2.36 -4.28 -7.66
C MET A 99 1.90 -3.32 -8.77
N GLU A 100 1.07 -3.81 -9.70
CA GLU A 100 0.52 -2.99 -10.77
C GLU A 100 -0.32 -1.84 -10.22
N ILE A 101 -1.13 -2.10 -9.19
CA ILE A 101 -1.93 -1.07 -8.52
C ILE A 101 -1.04 -0.05 -7.81
N PHE A 102 0.03 -0.49 -7.14
CA PHE A 102 0.98 0.42 -6.51
C PHE A 102 1.65 1.33 -7.56
N ASP A 103 2.09 0.76 -8.69
CA ASP A 103 2.68 1.53 -9.79
C ASP A 103 1.69 2.58 -10.33
N ILE A 104 0.41 2.24 -10.48
CA ILE A 104 -0.63 3.19 -10.90
C ILE A 104 -0.80 4.31 -9.86
N ILE A 105 -0.84 3.98 -8.57
CA ILE A 105 -0.95 4.98 -7.49
C ILE A 105 0.26 5.92 -7.52
N MET A 106 1.46 5.43 -7.75
CA MET A 106 2.66 6.25 -7.89
C MET A 106 2.55 7.23 -9.08
N GLN A 107 2.07 6.76 -10.23
CA GLN A 107 1.86 7.63 -11.39
C GLN A 107 0.76 8.68 -11.14
N LYS A 108 -0.27 8.32 -10.40
CA LYS A 108 -1.32 9.27 -10.01
C LYS A 108 -0.78 10.28 -8.98
N CYS A 109 0.04 9.90 -8.03
CA CYS A 109 0.74 10.85 -7.16
C CYS A 109 1.52 11.87 -7.99
N LYS A 110 2.28 11.42 -8.99
CA LYS A 110 2.98 12.30 -9.93
C LYS A 110 2.04 13.27 -10.64
N LYS A 111 0.92 12.79 -11.14
CA LYS A 111 -0.11 13.59 -11.81
C LYS A 111 -0.61 14.76 -10.93
N TYR A 112 -0.78 14.50 -9.63
CA TYR A 112 -1.25 15.51 -8.67
C TYR A 112 -0.13 16.30 -7.98
N GLY A 113 1.12 16.15 -8.41
CA GLY A 113 2.27 16.85 -7.82
C GLY A 113 2.65 16.38 -6.42
N ILE A 114 2.24 15.16 -6.06
CA ILE A 114 2.48 14.56 -4.76
C ILE A 114 3.71 13.66 -4.87
N LYS A 115 4.67 13.85 -3.98
CA LYS A 115 5.82 12.96 -3.81
C LYS A 115 5.48 11.81 -2.86
N ALA A 116 6.23 10.75 -2.94
CA ALA A 116 6.06 9.57 -2.11
C ALA A 116 7.37 9.16 -1.45
N PHE A 117 7.30 8.55 -0.29
CA PHE A 117 8.37 7.72 0.22
C PHE A 117 7.82 6.41 0.79
N ILE A 118 8.59 5.36 0.64
CA ILE A 118 8.22 4.01 1.06
C ILE A 118 8.81 3.75 2.44
N ASP A 119 7.99 3.22 3.31
CA ASP A 119 8.34 2.80 4.65
C ASP A 119 8.25 1.28 4.76
N ILE A 120 9.35 0.61 5.08
CA ILE A 120 9.30 -0.80 5.44
C ILE A 120 8.73 -0.92 6.86
N HIS A 121 7.45 -1.18 6.91
CA HIS A 121 6.70 -1.11 8.15
C HIS A 121 6.86 -2.36 9.03
N SER A 122 6.81 -3.52 8.40
CA SER A 122 6.86 -4.83 9.07
C SER A 122 7.46 -5.89 8.16
N PRO A 123 7.97 -7.01 8.73
CA PRO A 123 8.36 -8.16 7.92
C PRO A 123 7.18 -8.76 7.16
N ASP A 124 6.04 -8.93 7.82
CA ASP A 124 4.84 -9.58 7.30
C ASP A 124 3.67 -8.61 7.07
N ALA A 125 2.76 -8.99 6.17
CA ALA A 125 1.52 -8.30 5.87
C ALA A 125 0.37 -8.84 6.73
N ASN A 126 0.40 -8.63 8.05
CA ASN A 126 -0.66 -9.05 8.95
C ASN A 126 -1.72 -7.95 9.16
N ASN A 127 -2.82 -8.30 9.82
CA ASN A 127 -3.97 -7.41 10.01
C ASN A 127 -3.66 -6.09 10.75
N SER A 128 -2.64 -6.05 11.60
CA SER A 128 -2.25 -4.85 12.34
C SER A 128 -1.13 -4.07 11.68
N GLY A 129 -0.27 -4.74 10.91
CA GLY A 129 0.79 -4.17 10.08
C GLY A 129 1.83 -3.29 10.76
N HIS A 130 1.74 -3.07 12.07
CA HIS A 130 2.54 -2.03 12.73
C HIS A 130 3.11 -2.41 14.11
N ASN A 131 2.98 -3.64 14.54
CA ASN A 131 3.44 -4.05 15.88
C ASN A 131 4.66 -4.97 15.80
N TYR A 132 5.66 -4.60 14.98
CA TYR A 132 6.85 -5.41 14.86
C TYR A 132 8.11 -4.55 14.97
N GLU A 133 8.85 -4.79 16.05
CA GLU A 133 9.97 -3.93 16.46
C GLU A 133 11.19 -4.04 15.55
N ILE A 134 11.34 -5.17 14.86
CA ILE A 134 12.51 -5.47 14.02
C ILE A 134 12.11 -5.85 12.59
N TRP A 135 13.10 -5.91 11.71
CA TRP A 135 12.93 -6.12 10.27
C TRP A 135 12.88 -7.58 9.82
N TYR A 136 13.08 -8.54 10.72
CA TYR A 136 13.19 -9.96 10.40
C TYR A 136 12.42 -10.85 11.37
N GLY A 137 12.34 -12.17 11.05
CA GLY A 137 11.84 -13.19 11.97
C GLY A 137 10.37 -13.53 11.83
N LYS A 138 9.66 -12.93 10.83
CA LYS A 138 8.31 -13.35 10.44
C LYS A 138 8.23 -13.53 8.93
N ALA A 139 7.23 -14.30 8.47
CA ALA A 139 7.00 -14.60 7.06
C ALA A 139 8.26 -15.10 6.32
N GLY A 140 9.19 -15.74 7.02
CA GLY A 140 10.47 -16.16 6.45
C GLY A 140 11.47 -15.04 6.18
N ILE A 141 11.14 -13.80 6.49
CA ILE A 141 12.02 -12.65 6.24
C ILE A 141 13.24 -12.74 7.15
N THR A 142 14.41 -12.78 6.55
CA THR A 142 15.72 -12.65 7.18
C THR A 142 16.25 -11.22 6.99
N THR A 143 17.34 -10.87 7.67
CA THR A 143 18.03 -9.60 7.43
C THR A 143 18.47 -9.47 5.97
N ASP A 144 19.00 -10.54 5.38
CA ASP A 144 19.45 -10.52 3.98
C ASP A 144 18.28 -10.29 3.02
N LEU A 145 17.15 -10.98 3.21
CA LEU A 145 15.95 -10.76 2.42
C LEU A 145 15.39 -9.36 2.58
N TRP A 146 15.40 -8.80 3.79
CA TRP A 146 15.01 -7.41 4.01
C TRP A 146 15.90 -6.44 3.21
N ILE A 147 17.23 -6.64 3.22
CA ILE A 147 18.15 -5.84 2.40
C ILE A 147 17.87 -6.02 0.91
N GLU A 148 17.65 -7.25 0.46
CA GLU A 148 17.32 -7.53 -0.95
C GLU A 148 16.03 -6.83 -1.38
N THR A 149 14.99 -6.79 -0.54
CA THR A 149 13.75 -6.06 -0.86
C THR A 149 13.99 -4.56 -1.02
N LEU A 150 14.82 -3.96 -0.17
CA LEU A 150 15.21 -2.55 -0.27
C LEU A 150 16.00 -2.25 -1.55
N VAL A 151 16.99 -3.11 -1.87
CA VAL A 151 17.80 -2.97 -3.10
C VAL A 151 16.91 -3.09 -4.33
N TRP A 152 16.00 -4.06 -4.35
CA TRP A 152 15.06 -4.26 -5.45
C TRP A 152 14.14 -3.05 -5.65
N LEU A 153 13.56 -2.51 -4.58
CA LEU A 153 12.75 -1.30 -4.65
C LEU A 153 13.54 -0.11 -5.19
N ALA A 154 14.77 0.06 -4.69
CA ALA A 154 15.64 1.13 -5.16
C ALA A 154 15.95 1.00 -6.65
N ASP A 155 16.20 -0.21 -7.14
CA ASP A 155 16.44 -0.44 -8.57
C ASP A 155 15.17 -0.24 -9.42
N LYS A 156 14.02 -0.74 -8.95
CA LYS A 156 12.73 -0.60 -9.65
C LYS A 156 12.35 0.86 -9.86
N TYR A 157 12.53 1.71 -8.85
CA TYR A 157 12.07 3.11 -8.89
C TYR A 157 13.19 4.14 -9.08
N LYS A 158 14.42 3.73 -9.39
CA LYS A 158 15.59 4.63 -9.53
C LYS A 158 15.41 5.80 -10.49
N ASN A 159 14.51 5.68 -11.46
CA ASN A 159 14.22 6.69 -12.46
C ASN A 159 12.86 7.38 -12.26
N ASP A 160 12.16 7.08 -11.17
CA ASP A 160 10.88 7.72 -10.86
C ASP A 160 11.09 8.83 -9.83
N ASP A 161 11.00 10.06 -10.28
CA ASP A 161 11.17 11.26 -9.46
C ASP A 161 10.01 11.52 -8.48
N THR A 162 8.95 10.72 -8.55
CA THR A 162 7.86 10.74 -7.56
C THR A 162 8.35 10.20 -6.22
N LEU A 163 9.17 9.16 -6.25
CA LEU A 163 9.74 8.56 -5.05
C LEU A 163 10.96 9.37 -4.57
N ILE A 164 10.91 9.89 -3.34
CA ILE A 164 11.93 10.76 -2.77
C ILE A 164 12.82 10.08 -1.72
N GLY A 165 12.48 8.89 -1.29
CA GLY A 165 13.28 8.17 -0.29
C GLY A 165 12.59 6.96 0.31
N TYR A 166 13.31 6.35 1.25
CA TYR A 166 12.90 5.16 1.98
C TYR A 166 13.09 5.34 3.48
N ASP A 167 12.11 4.89 4.25
CA ASP A 167 12.24 4.60 5.66
C ASP A 167 12.59 3.11 5.78
N LEU A 168 13.78 2.81 6.28
CA LEU A 168 14.32 1.44 6.24
C LEU A 168 13.56 0.50 7.16
N LYS A 169 13.03 1.01 8.28
CA LYS A 169 12.18 0.26 9.21
C LYS A 169 11.38 1.22 10.09
N ASN A 170 10.06 1.04 10.08
CA ASN A 170 9.19 1.77 10.99
C ASN A 170 9.51 1.43 12.44
N GLU A 171 9.71 2.47 13.27
CA GLU A 171 9.80 2.37 14.73
C GLU A 171 10.69 1.22 15.23
N PRO A 172 11.97 1.11 14.81
CA PRO A 172 12.84 0.09 15.35
C PRO A 172 13.05 0.39 16.84
N HIS A 173 12.64 -0.56 17.70
CA HIS A 173 12.68 -0.34 19.12
C HIS A 173 12.82 -1.67 19.87
N GLY A 174 13.26 -1.59 21.09
CA GLY A 174 13.14 -2.56 22.15
C GLY A 174 13.36 -4.03 21.83
N LYS A 175 13.28 -4.82 22.85
CA LYS A 175 13.32 -6.26 22.80
C LYS A 175 11.96 -6.80 22.40
N ARG A 176 11.90 -7.75 21.48
CA ARG A 176 10.64 -8.47 21.17
C ARG A 176 10.13 -9.16 22.44
N ALA A 177 8.97 -8.72 22.91
CA ALA A 177 8.37 -9.23 24.13
C ALA A 177 7.98 -10.71 24.09
N TYR A 178 7.90 -11.30 22.88
CA TYR A 178 7.40 -12.66 22.64
C TYR A 178 8.43 -13.58 21.98
N ASP A 179 9.68 -13.14 21.88
CA ASP A 179 10.75 -13.93 21.28
C ASP A 179 12.05 -13.78 22.05
N ASP A 180 12.24 -14.66 23.02
CA ASP A 180 13.44 -14.68 23.86
C ASP A 180 14.71 -15.04 23.09
N THR A 181 14.57 -15.53 21.84
CA THR A 181 15.69 -15.87 20.97
C THR A 181 16.23 -14.69 20.19
N CYS A 182 15.55 -13.55 20.24
CA CYS A 182 15.97 -12.32 19.59
C CYS A 182 16.63 -11.39 20.61
N PRO A 183 17.96 -11.49 20.81
CA PRO A 183 18.67 -10.63 21.74
C PRO A 183 18.77 -9.20 21.17
N ASP A 184 18.65 -8.24 22.03
CA ASP A 184 19.00 -6.84 21.85
C ASP A 184 18.82 -6.26 20.42
N ASN A 185 17.59 -6.00 20.04
CA ASN A 185 17.25 -5.42 18.74
C ASN A 185 17.94 -4.06 18.50
N ILE A 186 18.09 -3.30 19.57
CA ILE A 186 18.72 -1.98 19.52
C ILE A 186 20.18 -2.06 19.12
N ALA A 187 20.90 -3.02 19.67
CA ALA A 187 22.32 -3.22 19.37
C ALA A 187 22.61 -3.66 17.93
N LYS A 188 21.58 -4.00 17.15
CA LYS A 188 21.72 -4.41 15.75
C LYS A 188 21.28 -3.34 14.76
N TRP A 189 20.76 -2.26 15.27
CA TRP A 189 20.37 -1.11 14.47
C TRP A 189 21.50 -0.09 14.32
N ASP A 190 22.45 -0.11 15.26
CA ASP A 190 23.67 0.68 15.23
C ASP A 190 24.70 0.04 14.27
#